data_eccabbbe599b9e189c2c7fc3f3bbb5f6
#
_entry.id   eccabbbe599b9e189c2c7fc3f3bbb5f6
#
_cell.length_a   1.000
_cell.length_b   1.000
_cell.length_c   1.000
_cell.angle_alpha   90.00
_cell.angle_beta   90.00
_cell.angle_gamma   90.00
#
_symmetry.space_group_name_H-M   'P 1'
#
loop_
_entity.id
_entity.type
_entity.pdbx_description
1 polymer ?
#
loop_
_entity_poly.entity_id
_entity_poly.type
_entity_poly.pdbx_seq_one_letter_code
_entity_poly.pdbx_strand_id
1 'polypeptide(L)'
;MITDAPKIITSRFEHDDSYTFERAEATGAYGALRKALSMTPEAVHQEVKDASLLGRGGAGFPAGVKWGFCPPDVWPRYLVVNGDESEPGTYKDRLLMEKDPHQLIEGALIACYAVGLSQAFLYVRGEMALAQERIGRALNDAYAAGYVGKNIMGTDFSVDIVLHWGAGAYIVGEETALIESLEGNRGMPRLKPPFFPAAKGLYLQPTIVNNVETLANLPWIVEHGGAAFAALGAENSKGTRVFAVSGHVKNPGVFEVEFGVTTFRDIIMAPVYAGGIRGDRKLKAFIPGGASAPWLYEEHLDTPLEAGVVAKLGTMLGSGAIVVMDETTDMVKAALRVVRFFARESCGKCTPCREGTSWLEKILQRILDGYGRPEDVNLLLDVCDNISVGMNWPPMQTTICPLGQSATTPVASAIMRFKDEFEAYVGGPVEITVDVKGAAFVGPAEKRTG
;
A
#
# COMPACT_ATOMS: atom_id res chain seq x y z
N MET A 1 5.44 22.81 4.53
CA MET A 1 4.52 23.77 5.21
C MET A 1 3.47 22.96 5.95
N ILE A 2 3.26 23.21 7.23
CA ILE A 2 2.14 22.61 7.98
C ILE A 2 0.90 23.34 7.52
N THR A 3 -0.08 22.62 6.99
CA THR A 3 -1.32 23.23 6.44
C THR A 3 -2.49 22.94 7.38
N ASP A 4 -3.48 23.84 7.37
CA ASP A 4 -4.76 23.66 8.07
C ASP A 4 -5.78 22.90 7.21
N ALA A 5 -5.31 21.98 6.36
CA ALA A 5 -6.19 21.18 5.52
C ALA A 5 -7.19 20.38 6.37
N PRO A 6 -8.45 20.28 5.91
CA PRO A 6 -9.46 19.54 6.66
C PRO A 6 -9.07 18.07 6.81
N LYS A 7 -9.40 17.47 7.95
CA LYS A 7 -9.29 16.04 8.15
C LYS A 7 -10.48 15.35 7.49
N ILE A 8 -10.23 14.70 6.35
CA ILE A 8 -11.26 13.99 5.57
C ILE A 8 -11.44 12.57 6.07
N ILE A 9 -10.32 11.88 6.29
CA ILE A 9 -10.31 10.47 6.70
C ILE A 9 -10.27 10.33 8.22
N THR A 10 -9.49 11.17 8.90
CA THR A 10 -9.21 11.02 10.33
C THR A 10 -10.05 11.92 11.22
N SER A 11 -11.07 12.58 10.69
CA SER A 11 -11.90 13.55 11.41
C SER A 11 -12.59 12.99 12.66
N ARG A 12 -12.95 11.70 12.62
CA ARG A 12 -13.61 11.02 13.75
C ARG A 12 -12.65 10.28 14.67
N PHE A 13 -11.35 10.16 14.31
CA PHE A 13 -10.39 9.33 15.08
C PHE A 13 -10.11 9.80 16.49
N GLU A 14 -10.44 11.06 16.80
CA GLU A 14 -10.31 11.64 18.16
C GLU A 14 -11.33 11.09 19.16
N HIS A 15 -12.42 10.49 18.67
CA HIS A 15 -13.44 9.89 19.54
C HIS A 15 -13.10 8.42 19.80
N ASP A 16 -13.08 8.00 21.08
CA ASP A 16 -12.78 6.63 21.46
C ASP A 16 -13.84 5.64 20.96
N ASP A 17 -15.07 6.11 20.78
CA ASP A 17 -16.23 5.38 20.29
C ASP A 17 -16.53 5.60 18.80
N SER A 18 -15.57 6.14 18.02
CA SER A 18 -15.74 6.51 16.60
C SER A 18 -16.25 5.38 15.70
N TYR A 19 -16.01 4.13 16.11
CA TYR A 19 -16.41 2.93 15.37
C TYR A 19 -17.86 2.51 15.62
N THR A 20 -18.58 3.16 16.55
CA THR A 20 -19.96 2.82 16.85
C THR A 20 -20.94 3.51 15.91
N PHE A 21 -22.08 2.86 15.71
CA PHE A 21 -23.15 3.40 14.84
C PHE A 21 -23.69 4.72 15.38
N GLU A 22 -23.91 4.82 16.69
CA GLU A 22 -24.42 6.01 17.35
C GLU A 22 -23.51 7.22 17.14
N ARG A 23 -22.19 7.02 17.26
CA ARG A 23 -21.20 8.08 17.00
C ARG A 23 -21.19 8.46 15.54
N ALA A 24 -21.20 7.47 14.64
CA ALA A 24 -21.19 7.70 13.21
C ALA A 24 -22.42 8.54 12.78
N GLU A 25 -23.63 8.18 13.22
CA GLU A 25 -24.84 8.96 12.93
C GLU A 25 -24.79 10.37 13.55
N ALA A 26 -24.36 10.50 14.80
CA ALA A 26 -24.24 11.78 15.48
C ALA A 26 -23.26 12.74 14.79
N THR A 27 -22.30 12.20 14.03
CA THR A 27 -21.31 12.96 13.25
C THR A 27 -21.62 13.00 11.75
N GLY A 28 -22.84 12.64 11.33
CA GLY A 28 -23.33 12.82 9.97
C GLY A 28 -23.03 11.70 8.98
N ALA A 29 -22.59 10.53 9.43
CA ALA A 29 -22.42 9.37 8.56
C ALA A 29 -23.71 9.03 7.79
N TYR A 30 -23.56 8.49 6.59
CA TYR A 30 -24.62 8.19 5.62
C TYR A 30 -25.38 9.41 5.08
N GLY A 31 -25.00 10.64 5.47
CA GLY A 31 -25.53 11.88 4.91
C GLY A 31 -25.12 12.06 3.45
N ALA A 32 -23.86 11.77 3.14
CA ALA A 32 -23.36 11.80 1.77
C ALA A 32 -24.01 10.74 0.88
N LEU A 33 -24.30 9.54 1.40
CA LEU A 33 -25.05 8.52 0.68
C LEU A 33 -26.47 9.02 0.35
N ARG A 34 -27.16 9.64 1.32
CA ARG A 34 -28.49 10.23 1.08
C ARG A 34 -28.46 11.29 -0.01
N LYS A 35 -27.42 12.14 -0.01
CA LYS A 35 -27.20 13.13 -1.07
C LYS A 35 -26.93 12.45 -2.41
N ALA A 36 -26.06 11.44 -2.46
CA ALA A 36 -25.78 10.67 -3.67
C ALA A 36 -27.05 10.07 -4.29
N LEU A 37 -27.92 9.48 -3.46
CA LEU A 37 -29.19 8.88 -3.91
C LEU A 37 -30.23 9.91 -4.42
N SER A 38 -30.03 11.21 -4.15
CA SER A 38 -30.83 12.30 -4.76
C SER A 38 -30.26 12.80 -6.08
N MET A 39 -29.07 12.36 -6.47
CA MET A 39 -28.39 12.65 -7.73
C MET A 39 -28.52 11.46 -8.70
N THR A 40 -28.21 11.67 -9.98
CA THR A 40 -28.06 10.50 -10.87
C THR A 40 -26.72 9.80 -10.65
N PRO A 41 -26.61 8.49 -10.92
CA PRO A 41 -25.34 7.78 -10.81
C PRO A 41 -24.20 8.45 -11.59
N GLU A 42 -24.48 8.94 -12.79
CA GLU A 42 -23.54 9.64 -13.66
C GLU A 42 -23.04 10.96 -13.03
N ALA A 43 -23.95 11.69 -12.35
CA ALA A 43 -23.57 12.92 -11.65
C ALA A 43 -22.63 12.63 -10.47
N VAL A 44 -22.91 11.58 -9.69
CA VAL A 44 -22.00 11.14 -8.60
C VAL A 44 -20.65 10.70 -9.16
N HIS A 45 -20.64 9.93 -10.26
CA HIS A 45 -19.40 9.54 -10.94
C HIS A 45 -18.60 10.75 -11.44
N GLN A 46 -19.31 11.78 -11.95
CA GLN A 46 -18.66 13.01 -12.42
C GLN A 46 -18.00 13.77 -11.27
N GLU A 47 -18.62 13.88 -10.10
CA GLU A 47 -17.99 14.48 -8.91
C GLU A 47 -16.66 13.79 -8.56
N VAL A 48 -16.59 12.46 -8.67
CA VAL A 48 -15.35 11.71 -8.40
C VAL A 48 -14.28 11.95 -9.47
N LYS A 49 -14.67 12.16 -10.73
CA LYS A 49 -13.76 12.58 -11.80
C LYS A 49 -13.23 13.99 -11.57
N ASP A 50 -14.11 14.93 -11.24
CA ASP A 50 -13.76 16.33 -10.99
C ASP A 50 -12.84 16.47 -9.75
N ALA A 51 -13.03 15.60 -8.75
CA ALA A 51 -12.13 15.49 -7.60
C ALA A 51 -10.71 15.06 -7.98
N SER A 52 -10.51 14.47 -9.15
CA SER A 52 -9.22 13.88 -9.55
C SER A 52 -8.62 12.97 -8.48
N LEU A 53 -9.49 12.20 -7.79
CA LEU A 53 -9.08 11.30 -6.71
C LEU A 53 -8.17 10.20 -7.23
N LEU A 54 -6.89 10.26 -6.85
CA LEU A 54 -5.94 9.18 -7.10
C LEU A 54 -6.20 8.01 -6.16
N GLY A 55 -6.03 6.78 -6.65
CA GLY A 55 -6.07 5.57 -5.84
C GLY A 55 -5.02 5.60 -4.72
N ARG A 56 -5.43 5.22 -3.51
CA ARG A 56 -4.59 5.25 -2.28
C ARG A 56 -3.93 3.90 -1.94
N GLY A 57 -4.17 2.88 -2.78
CA GLY A 57 -3.61 1.53 -2.55
C GLY A 57 -2.15 1.33 -3.00
N GLY A 58 -1.53 2.31 -3.66
CA GLY A 58 -0.12 2.25 -4.09
C GLY A 58 0.11 2.70 -5.53
N ALA A 59 -0.67 2.22 -6.50
CA ALA A 59 -0.49 2.51 -7.93
C ALA A 59 -0.90 3.93 -8.35
N GLY A 60 -1.71 4.64 -7.56
CA GLY A 60 -2.09 6.02 -7.84
C GLY A 60 -2.99 6.24 -9.06
N PHE A 61 -3.65 5.20 -9.59
CA PHE A 61 -4.51 5.36 -10.77
C PHE A 61 -5.81 6.11 -10.41
N PRO A 62 -6.25 7.11 -11.21
CA PRO A 62 -7.44 7.91 -10.90
C PRO A 62 -8.71 7.06 -10.78
N ALA A 63 -9.41 7.16 -9.62
CA ALA A 63 -10.56 6.32 -9.32
C ALA A 63 -11.73 6.54 -10.29
N GLY A 64 -12.08 7.79 -10.58
CA GLY A 64 -13.16 8.12 -11.50
C GLY A 64 -12.90 7.66 -12.94
N VAL A 65 -11.63 7.65 -13.39
CA VAL A 65 -11.26 7.09 -14.70
C VAL A 65 -11.40 5.58 -14.71
N LYS A 66 -10.92 4.90 -13.65
CA LYS A 66 -11.02 3.44 -13.48
C LYS A 66 -12.48 2.96 -13.54
N TRP A 67 -13.40 3.68 -12.92
CA TRP A 67 -14.81 3.35 -12.92
C TRP A 67 -15.43 3.37 -14.32
N GLY A 68 -14.95 4.29 -15.19
CA GLY A 68 -15.38 4.38 -16.58
C GLY A 68 -15.02 3.20 -17.46
N PHE A 69 -14.10 2.32 -17.02
CA PHE A 69 -13.76 1.09 -17.76
C PHE A 69 -14.74 -0.07 -17.50
N CYS A 70 -15.66 0.08 -16.54
CA CYS A 70 -16.67 -0.94 -16.27
C CYS A 70 -17.75 -0.91 -17.36
N PRO A 71 -17.94 -1.99 -18.15
CA PRO A 71 -18.95 -2.02 -19.22
C PRO A 71 -20.36 -1.82 -18.66
N PRO A 72 -21.17 -0.89 -19.19
CA PRO A 72 -22.49 -0.60 -18.66
C PRO A 72 -23.51 -1.72 -18.92
N ASP A 73 -23.32 -2.51 -19.97
CA ASP A 73 -24.31 -3.50 -20.46
C ASP A 73 -24.01 -4.94 -20.01
N VAL A 74 -22.99 -5.14 -19.15
CA VAL A 74 -22.62 -6.47 -18.66
C VAL A 74 -22.97 -6.62 -17.18
N TRP A 75 -23.66 -7.69 -16.83
CA TRP A 75 -24.14 -8.01 -15.48
C TRP A 75 -23.89 -9.47 -15.12
N PRO A 76 -23.72 -9.82 -13.82
CA PRO A 76 -23.59 -8.89 -12.69
C PRO A 76 -22.27 -8.11 -12.70
N ARG A 77 -22.19 -7.01 -11.94
CA ARG A 77 -21.00 -6.19 -11.74
C ARG A 77 -20.68 -6.08 -10.26
N TYR A 78 -19.40 -6.12 -9.90
CA TYR A 78 -18.98 -6.22 -8.52
C TYR A 78 -18.07 -5.06 -8.08
N LEU A 79 -18.17 -4.68 -6.81
CA LEU A 79 -17.15 -3.94 -6.09
C LEU A 79 -16.34 -4.91 -5.24
N VAL A 80 -15.02 -4.79 -5.31
CA VAL A 80 -14.11 -5.42 -4.35
C VAL A 80 -13.35 -4.33 -3.61
N VAL A 81 -13.61 -4.22 -2.32
CA VAL A 81 -12.88 -3.33 -1.41
C VAL A 81 -11.63 -4.06 -0.97
N ASN A 82 -10.47 -3.54 -1.38
CA ASN A 82 -9.18 -4.11 -1.03
C ASN A 82 -8.71 -3.59 0.33
N GLY A 83 -8.98 -4.36 1.37
CA GLY A 83 -8.49 -4.18 2.75
C GLY A 83 -7.36 -5.16 3.11
N ASP A 84 -6.66 -5.73 2.09
CA ASP A 84 -5.44 -6.50 2.32
C ASP A 84 -4.23 -5.57 2.41
N GLU A 85 -4.12 -4.86 3.53
CA GLU A 85 -2.99 -3.99 3.82
C GLU A 85 -1.85 -4.82 4.40
N SER A 86 -0.93 -5.23 3.56
CA SER A 86 0.17 -6.14 3.90
C SER A 86 1.56 -5.57 3.59
N GLU A 87 1.64 -4.38 2.99
CA GLU A 87 2.91 -3.69 2.68
C GLU A 87 3.64 -3.33 3.97
N PRO A 88 4.89 -3.80 4.21
CA PRO A 88 5.60 -3.48 5.43
C PRO A 88 5.80 -1.97 5.63
N GLY A 89 5.44 -1.50 6.82
CA GLY A 89 5.40 -0.09 7.20
C GLY A 89 4.03 0.56 7.04
N THR A 90 3.08 -0.05 6.33
CA THR A 90 1.73 0.49 6.11
C THR A 90 0.74 -0.04 7.14
N TYR A 91 -0.03 0.87 7.77
CA TYR A 91 -1.07 0.54 8.76
C TYR A 91 -2.19 1.60 8.84
N LYS A 92 -2.42 2.35 7.75
CA LYS A 92 -3.43 3.41 7.64
C LYS A 92 -4.83 2.87 7.40
N ASP A 93 -4.97 1.86 6.51
CA ASP A 93 -6.25 1.24 6.18
C ASP A 93 -6.77 0.42 7.36
N ARG A 94 -5.87 -0.25 8.08
CA ARG A 94 -6.19 -0.92 9.34
C ARG A 94 -6.83 0.03 10.34
N LEU A 95 -6.20 1.19 10.59
CA LEU A 95 -6.75 2.17 11.53
C LEU A 95 -8.10 2.72 11.09
N LEU A 96 -8.29 2.95 9.78
CA LEU A 96 -9.56 3.40 9.25
C LEU A 96 -10.64 2.34 9.47
N MET A 97 -10.37 1.08 9.15
CA MET A 97 -11.29 -0.03 9.37
C MET A 97 -11.61 -0.26 10.86
N GLU A 98 -10.65 0.01 11.73
CA GLU A 98 -10.83 -0.12 13.19
C GLU A 98 -11.55 1.09 13.80
N LYS A 99 -11.30 2.31 13.32
CA LYS A 99 -11.80 3.54 13.94
C LYS A 99 -13.04 4.11 13.28
N ASP A 100 -13.18 3.99 11.97
CA ASP A 100 -14.34 4.52 11.23
C ASP A 100 -14.82 3.56 10.12
N PRO A 101 -15.31 2.37 10.49
CA PRO A 101 -15.84 1.42 9.52
C PRO A 101 -17.07 1.94 8.76
N HIS A 102 -17.84 2.85 9.37
CA HIS A 102 -19.04 3.43 8.75
C HIS A 102 -18.70 4.34 7.58
N GLN A 103 -17.61 5.12 7.65
CA GLN A 103 -17.14 5.93 6.53
C GLN A 103 -16.73 5.06 5.33
N LEU A 104 -16.10 3.91 5.59
CA LEU A 104 -15.75 2.95 4.55
C LEU A 104 -17.00 2.33 3.91
N ILE A 105 -17.96 1.89 4.73
CA ILE A 105 -19.23 1.30 4.25
C ILE A 105 -19.99 2.33 3.41
N GLU A 106 -20.12 3.56 3.87
CA GLU A 106 -20.77 4.65 3.13
C GLU A 106 -20.07 4.90 1.77
N GLY A 107 -18.74 4.96 1.77
CA GLY A 107 -17.96 5.12 0.54
C GLY A 107 -18.13 3.96 -0.44
N ALA A 108 -18.20 2.72 0.05
CA ALA A 108 -18.48 1.54 -0.78
C ALA A 108 -19.88 1.60 -1.41
N LEU A 109 -20.89 2.03 -0.66
CA LEU A 109 -22.25 2.20 -1.16
C LEU A 109 -22.34 3.28 -2.23
N ILE A 110 -21.68 4.43 -2.02
CA ILE A 110 -21.60 5.52 -3.01
C ILE A 110 -20.94 5.02 -4.31
N ALA A 111 -19.84 4.25 -4.21
CA ALA A 111 -19.20 3.66 -5.38
C ALA A 111 -20.13 2.66 -6.12
N CYS A 112 -20.82 1.82 -5.37
CA CYS A 112 -21.80 0.88 -5.95
C CYS A 112 -22.91 1.62 -6.68
N TYR A 113 -23.44 2.69 -6.11
CA TYR A 113 -24.46 3.51 -6.75
C TYR A 113 -23.94 4.19 -8.02
N ALA A 114 -22.80 4.88 -7.93
CA ALA A 114 -22.24 5.65 -9.04
C ALA A 114 -21.86 4.81 -10.27
N VAL A 115 -21.46 3.57 -10.06
CA VAL A 115 -21.02 2.65 -11.13
C VAL A 115 -22.11 1.64 -11.50
N GLY A 116 -23.16 1.53 -10.70
CA GLY A 116 -24.23 0.54 -10.84
C GLY A 116 -23.71 -0.87 -10.56
N LEU A 117 -23.04 -1.09 -9.43
CA LEU A 117 -22.53 -2.40 -9.03
C LEU A 117 -23.59 -3.15 -8.22
N SER A 118 -23.74 -4.45 -8.46
CA SER A 118 -24.82 -5.25 -7.89
C SER A 118 -24.51 -5.81 -6.51
N GLN A 119 -23.24 -5.94 -6.17
CA GLN A 119 -22.77 -6.49 -4.89
C GLN A 119 -21.35 -5.98 -4.58
N ALA A 120 -21.05 -5.80 -3.28
CA ALA A 120 -19.72 -5.47 -2.81
C ALA A 120 -19.13 -6.61 -1.96
N PHE A 121 -17.83 -6.83 -2.12
CA PHE A 121 -17.04 -7.73 -1.28
C PHE A 121 -15.99 -6.91 -0.56
N LEU A 122 -16.02 -6.91 0.77
CA LEU A 122 -15.07 -6.21 1.61
C LEU A 122 -14.04 -7.23 2.07
N TYR A 123 -12.91 -7.28 1.36
CA TYR A 123 -11.83 -8.21 1.64
C TYR A 123 -10.88 -7.62 2.67
N VAL A 124 -10.81 -8.22 3.85
CA VAL A 124 -9.96 -7.77 4.97
C VAL A 124 -8.89 -8.80 5.25
N ARG A 125 -7.64 -8.36 5.39
CA ARG A 125 -6.50 -9.21 5.74
C ARG A 125 -6.78 -10.06 6.97
N GLY A 126 -6.40 -11.35 6.92
CA GLY A 126 -6.72 -12.35 7.96
C GLY A 126 -6.21 -11.99 9.35
N GLU A 127 -5.07 -11.30 9.47
CA GLU A 127 -4.45 -10.91 10.74
C GLU A 127 -5.11 -9.70 11.41
N MET A 128 -6.06 -9.02 10.74
CA MET A 128 -6.73 -7.83 11.25
C MET A 128 -8.04 -8.16 11.99
N ALA A 129 -7.96 -8.99 13.03
CA ALA A 129 -9.14 -9.49 13.76
C ALA A 129 -10.05 -8.37 14.30
N LEU A 130 -9.47 -7.29 14.85
CA LEU A 130 -10.25 -6.16 15.37
C LEU A 130 -10.97 -5.38 14.25
N ALA A 131 -10.32 -5.18 13.10
CA ALA A 131 -10.96 -4.55 11.96
C ALA A 131 -12.13 -5.39 11.44
N GLN A 132 -11.95 -6.71 11.33
CA GLN A 132 -13.00 -7.65 10.93
C GLN A 132 -14.20 -7.62 11.89
N GLU A 133 -13.93 -7.60 13.19
CA GLU A 133 -14.98 -7.50 14.20
C GLU A 133 -15.77 -6.19 14.09
N ARG A 134 -15.06 -5.05 14.00
CA ARG A 134 -15.70 -3.72 13.93
C ARG A 134 -16.46 -3.50 12.64
N ILE A 135 -15.91 -3.93 11.51
CA ILE A 135 -16.64 -3.89 10.22
C ILE A 135 -17.87 -4.79 10.27
N GLY A 136 -17.74 -6.01 10.83
CA GLY A 136 -18.88 -6.92 10.95
C GLY A 136 -20.03 -6.34 11.79
N ARG A 137 -19.73 -5.67 12.89
CA ARG A 137 -20.72 -4.94 13.69
C ARG A 137 -21.32 -3.78 12.89
N ALA A 138 -20.49 -2.93 12.31
CA ALA A 138 -20.93 -1.78 11.53
C ALA A 138 -21.83 -2.18 10.33
N LEU A 139 -21.55 -3.31 9.69
CA LEU A 139 -22.42 -3.86 8.63
C LEU A 139 -23.77 -4.29 9.20
N ASN A 140 -23.80 -5.00 10.33
CA ASN A 140 -25.05 -5.41 10.98
C ASN A 140 -25.91 -4.19 11.34
N ASP A 141 -25.29 -3.15 11.89
CA ASP A 141 -25.97 -1.90 12.23
C ASP A 141 -26.50 -1.18 10.98
N ALA A 142 -25.69 -1.12 9.91
CA ALA A 142 -26.08 -0.52 8.65
C ALA A 142 -27.24 -1.28 7.94
N TYR A 143 -27.25 -2.62 8.03
CA TYR A 143 -28.38 -3.43 7.57
C TYR A 143 -29.64 -3.16 8.39
N ALA A 144 -29.53 -3.11 9.72
CA ALA A 144 -30.66 -2.85 10.63
C ALA A 144 -31.25 -1.45 10.40
N ALA A 145 -30.41 -0.46 10.07
CA ALA A 145 -30.82 0.91 9.77
C ALA A 145 -31.36 1.11 8.33
N GLY A 146 -31.30 0.08 7.48
CA GLY A 146 -31.74 0.17 6.08
C GLY A 146 -30.78 0.96 5.17
N TYR A 147 -29.51 1.03 5.55
CA TYR A 147 -28.45 1.66 4.74
C TYR A 147 -27.74 0.66 3.81
N VAL A 148 -27.93 -0.63 4.04
CA VAL A 148 -27.41 -1.73 3.20
C VAL A 148 -28.54 -2.71 2.93
N GLY A 149 -28.51 -3.42 1.81
CA GLY A 149 -29.47 -4.45 1.44
C GLY A 149 -30.47 -3.97 0.40
N LYS A 150 -31.76 -4.21 0.63
CA LYS A 150 -32.83 -3.88 -0.32
C LYS A 150 -33.43 -2.51 -0.06
N ASN A 151 -33.74 -1.79 -1.14
CA ASN A 151 -34.47 -0.51 -1.10
C ASN A 151 -33.80 0.50 -0.13
N ILE A 152 -32.51 0.68 -0.27
CA ILE A 152 -31.68 1.49 0.63
C ILE A 152 -32.28 2.88 0.76
N MET A 153 -32.51 3.32 2.00
CA MET A 153 -33.13 4.62 2.34
C MET A 153 -34.47 4.87 1.63
N GLY A 154 -35.22 3.81 1.28
CA GLY A 154 -36.50 3.89 0.61
C GLY A 154 -36.44 4.18 -0.90
N THR A 155 -35.29 4.02 -1.54
CA THR A 155 -35.07 4.13 -2.99
C THR A 155 -35.13 2.76 -3.67
N ASP A 156 -35.05 2.73 -5.01
CA ASP A 156 -34.91 1.47 -5.79
C ASP A 156 -33.50 0.90 -5.74
N PHE A 157 -32.52 1.59 -5.15
CA PHE A 157 -31.15 1.13 -5.03
C PHE A 157 -31.06 0.00 -4.00
N SER A 158 -30.42 -1.09 -4.41
CA SER A 158 -30.23 -2.27 -3.57
C SER A 158 -28.85 -2.85 -3.81
N VAL A 159 -28.09 -3.07 -2.74
CA VAL A 159 -26.76 -3.70 -2.80
C VAL A 159 -26.46 -4.40 -1.48
N ASP A 160 -25.93 -5.60 -1.57
CA ASP A 160 -25.41 -6.35 -0.42
C ASP A 160 -23.90 -6.18 -0.31
N ILE A 161 -23.41 -6.12 0.93
CA ILE A 161 -21.97 -6.08 1.24
C ILE A 161 -21.58 -7.36 1.99
N VAL A 162 -20.68 -8.14 1.41
CA VAL A 162 -20.15 -9.37 2.00
C VAL A 162 -18.78 -9.08 2.61
N LEU A 163 -18.63 -9.29 3.91
CA LEU A 163 -17.32 -9.27 4.57
C LEU A 163 -16.61 -10.60 4.31
N HIS A 164 -15.44 -10.54 3.69
CA HIS A 164 -14.59 -11.68 3.43
C HIS A 164 -13.29 -11.59 4.23
N TRP A 165 -12.95 -12.65 4.92
CA TRP A 165 -11.73 -12.75 5.72
C TRP A 165 -10.62 -13.38 4.87
N GLY A 166 -9.54 -12.63 4.64
CA GLY A 166 -8.36 -13.13 3.97
C GLY A 166 -7.60 -14.15 4.83
N ALA A 167 -6.63 -14.81 4.21
CA ALA A 167 -5.80 -15.85 4.84
C ALA A 167 -4.33 -15.43 5.05
N GLY A 168 -4.02 -14.13 5.02
CA GLY A 168 -2.72 -13.59 5.39
C GLY A 168 -1.62 -13.73 4.35
N ALA A 169 -1.93 -13.58 3.06
CA ALA A 169 -0.92 -13.57 2.00
C ALA A 169 -0.75 -12.17 1.40
N TYR A 170 0.45 -11.58 1.48
CA TYR A 170 0.77 -10.26 0.88
C TYR A 170 0.35 -10.14 -0.58
N ILE A 171 0.56 -11.21 -1.36
CA ILE A 171 0.28 -11.19 -2.80
C ILE A 171 -1.18 -10.93 -3.14
N VAL A 172 -2.12 -11.20 -2.23
CA VAL A 172 -3.55 -10.94 -2.47
C VAL A 172 -3.90 -9.45 -2.37
N GLY A 173 -2.97 -8.58 -1.95
CA GLY A 173 -3.07 -7.14 -2.17
C GLY A 173 -3.03 -6.74 -3.66
N GLU A 174 -2.48 -7.58 -4.54
CA GLU A 174 -2.60 -7.42 -6.00
C GLU A 174 -4.03 -7.78 -6.44
N GLU A 175 -4.67 -6.89 -7.20
CA GLU A 175 -6.12 -6.95 -7.48
C GLU A 175 -6.60 -8.27 -8.10
N THR A 176 -5.79 -8.93 -8.96
CA THR A 176 -6.17 -10.19 -9.58
C THR A 176 -5.91 -11.40 -8.70
N ALA A 177 -4.89 -11.35 -7.85
CA ALA A 177 -4.65 -12.36 -6.83
C ALA A 177 -5.72 -12.33 -5.74
N LEU A 178 -6.20 -11.14 -5.37
CA LEU A 178 -7.33 -10.96 -4.47
C LEU A 178 -8.59 -11.61 -5.04
N ILE A 179 -8.87 -11.38 -6.33
CA ILE A 179 -10.02 -11.99 -7.03
C ILE A 179 -9.89 -13.52 -7.04
N GLU A 180 -8.71 -14.07 -7.33
CA GLU A 180 -8.48 -15.54 -7.22
C GLU A 180 -8.78 -16.05 -5.81
N SER A 181 -8.36 -15.33 -4.77
CA SER A 181 -8.64 -15.69 -3.39
C SER A 181 -10.15 -15.66 -3.07
N LEU A 182 -10.88 -14.65 -3.54
CA LEU A 182 -12.34 -14.57 -3.39
C LEU A 182 -13.06 -15.73 -4.09
N GLU A 183 -12.54 -16.20 -5.21
CA GLU A 183 -13.07 -17.35 -5.96
C GLU A 183 -12.71 -18.70 -5.30
N GLY A 184 -11.97 -18.71 -4.18
CA GLY A 184 -11.54 -19.92 -3.49
C GLY A 184 -10.31 -20.58 -4.08
N ASN A 185 -9.64 -19.91 -5.01
CA ASN A 185 -8.39 -20.38 -5.62
C ASN A 185 -7.17 -19.91 -4.81
N ARG A 186 -6.01 -20.46 -5.13
CA ARG A 186 -4.75 -19.93 -4.60
C ARG A 186 -4.55 -18.49 -5.11
N GLY A 187 -4.28 -17.55 -4.19
CA GLY A 187 -4.05 -16.15 -4.50
C GLY A 187 -2.81 -15.93 -5.36
N MET A 188 -2.95 -16.07 -6.66
CA MET A 188 -1.90 -15.85 -7.65
C MET A 188 -2.39 -14.88 -8.72
N PRO A 189 -1.60 -13.84 -9.07
CA PRO A 189 -1.98 -12.85 -10.08
C PRO A 189 -2.33 -13.49 -11.43
N ARG A 190 -3.31 -12.89 -12.12
CA ARG A 190 -3.66 -13.21 -13.51
C ARG A 190 -2.80 -12.42 -14.48
N LEU A 191 -2.69 -12.92 -15.71
CA LEU A 191 -2.02 -12.18 -16.80
C LEU A 191 -2.90 -11.02 -17.28
N LYS A 192 -2.30 -9.85 -17.46
CA LYS A 192 -2.93 -8.66 -18.07
C LYS A 192 -2.17 -8.29 -19.35
N PRO A 193 -2.81 -8.34 -20.53
CA PRO A 193 -4.15 -8.80 -20.87
C PRO A 193 -4.29 -10.34 -20.77
N PRO A 194 -5.52 -10.94 -20.80
CA PRO A 194 -6.80 -10.26 -20.99
C PRO A 194 -7.55 -9.94 -19.68
N PHE A 195 -7.02 -10.33 -18.52
CA PHE A 195 -7.74 -10.31 -17.26
C PHE A 195 -7.63 -8.97 -16.52
N PHE A 196 -8.07 -7.88 -17.17
CA PHE A 196 -8.28 -6.61 -16.49
C PHE A 196 -9.58 -6.68 -15.67
N PRO A 197 -9.56 -6.42 -14.33
CA PRO A 197 -10.73 -6.60 -13.47
C PRO A 197 -11.99 -5.87 -13.93
N ALA A 198 -11.84 -4.62 -14.41
CA ALA A 198 -12.98 -3.85 -14.91
C ALA A 198 -13.76 -4.54 -16.03
N ALA A 199 -13.14 -5.44 -16.78
CA ALA A 199 -13.77 -6.20 -17.87
C ALA A 199 -13.96 -7.69 -17.51
N LYS A 200 -12.95 -8.31 -16.88
CA LYS A 200 -12.93 -9.76 -16.55
C LYS A 200 -12.32 -9.98 -15.16
N GLY A 201 -13.05 -9.55 -14.13
CA GLY A 201 -12.68 -9.66 -12.73
C GLY A 201 -13.24 -10.89 -12.04
N LEU A 202 -13.97 -10.68 -10.96
CA LEU A 202 -14.56 -11.73 -10.11
C LEU A 202 -15.60 -12.54 -10.91
N TYR A 203 -15.42 -13.85 -10.93
CA TYR A 203 -16.21 -14.79 -11.74
C TYR A 203 -16.28 -14.41 -13.24
N LEU A 204 -15.19 -13.82 -13.75
CA LEU A 204 -15.05 -13.27 -15.10
C LEU A 204 -16.04 -12.15 -15.43
N GLN A 205 -16.66 -11.54 -14.42
CA GLN A 205 -17.57 -10.42 -14.56
C GLN A 205 -16.85 -9.07 -14.31
N PRO A 206 -17.39 -7.96 -14.83
CA PRO A 206 -16.80 -6.66 -14.57
C PRO A 206 -16.72 -6.36 -13.07
N THR A 207 -15.52 -5.99 -12.62
CA THR A 207 -15.23 -5.78 -11.20
C THR A 207 -14.40 -4.54 -10.99
N ILE A 208 -14.88 -3.63 -10.17
CA ILE A 208 -14.09 -2.50 -9.68
C ILE A 208 -13.39 -2.91 -8.39
N VAL A 209 -12.07 -2.83 -8.36
CA VAL A 209 -11.27 -3.06 -7.15
C VAL A 209 -10.78 -1.70 -6.65
N ASN A 210 -11.17 -1.29 -5.45
CA ASN A 210 -10.71 -0.04 -4.83
C ASN A 210 -10.13 -0.30 -3.43
N ASN A 211 -9.09 0.45 -3.08
CA ASN A 211 -8.50 0.44 -1.74
C ASN A 211 -9.45 1.11 -0.71
N VAL A 212 -9.30 0.75 0.55
CA VAL A 212 -10.08 1.25 1.71
C VAL A 212 -10.05 2.79 1.78
N GLU A 213 -8.86 3.41 1.84
CA GLU A 213 -8.73 4.87 1.92
C GLU A 213 -9.31 5.57 0.69
N THR A 214 -9.21 4.97 -0.50
CA THR A 214 -9.80 5.54 -1.72
C THR A 214 -11.31 5.71 -1.57
N LEU A 215 -12.00 4.68 -1.09
CA LEU A 215 -13.44 4.71 -0.91
C LEU A 215 -13.87 5.63 0.23
N ALA A 216 -13.11 5.69 1.31
CA ALA A 216 -13.40 6.55 2.45
C ALA A 216 -13.33 8.05 2.14
N ASN A 217 -12.73 8.48 1.02
CA ASN A 217 -12.79 9.86 0.55
C ASN A 217 -14.13 10.23 -0.10
N LEU A 218 -14.91 9.25 -0.57
CA LEU A 218 -16.12 9.49 -1.36
C LEU A 218 -17.22 10.23 -0.59
N PRO A 219 -17.50 9.94 0.69
CA PRO A 219 -18.48 10.69 1.44
C PRO A 219 -18.20 12.19 1.43
N TRP A 220 -16.97 12.59 1.70
CA TRP A 220 -16.58 13.99 1.71
C TRP A 220 -16.69 14.63 0.31
N ILE A 221 -16.27 13.91 -0.74
CA ILE A 221 -16.36 14.38 -2.13
C ILE A 221 -17.81 14.63 -2.53
N VAL A 222 -18.71 13.70 -2.19
CA VAL A 222 -20.14 13.86 -2.51
C VAL A 222 -20.75 15.01 -1.70
N GLU A 223 -20.39 15.15 -0.43
CA GLU A 223 -20.94 16.18 0.44
C GLU A 223 -20.52 17.59 0.01
N HIS A 224 -19.25 17.79 -0.33
CA HIS A 224 -18.68 19.12 -0.59
C HIS A 224 -18.48 19.42 -2.09
N GLY A 225 -18.55 18.40 -2.95
CA GLY A 225 -18.31 18.49 -4.39
C GLY A 225 -16.88 18.17 -4.79
N GLY A 226 -16.72 17.58 -5.99
CA GLY A 226 -15.40 17.21 -6.54
C GLY A 226 -14.46 18.39 -6.69
N ALA A 227 -14.97 19.54 -7.09
CA ALA A 227 -14.18 20.76 -7.22
C ALA A 227 -13.58 21.24 -5.88
N ALA A 228 -14.32 21.09 -4.77
CA ALA A 228 -13.82 21.44 -3.45
C ALA A 228 -12.67 20.52 -3.01
N PHE A 229 -12.77 19.21 -3.31
CA PHE A 229 -11.67 18.26 -3.08
C PHE A 229 -10.45 18.56 -3.96
N ALA A 230 -10.67 18.90 -5.23
CA ALA A 230 -9.61 19.25 -6.17
C ALA A 230 -8.93 20.59 -5.85
N ALA A 231 -9.56 21.45 -5.05
CA ALA A 231 -8.94 22.69 -4.56
C ALA A 231 -7.90 22.43 -3.46
N LEU A 232 -7.95 21.27 -2.80
CA LEU A 232 -6.96 20.83 -1.83
C LEU A 232 -5.80 20.12 -2.56
N GLY A 233 -4.60 20.28 -2.02
CA GLY A 233 -3.41 19.59 -2.54
C GLY A 233 -2.77 20.27 -3.74
N ALA A 234 -1.75 19.61 -4.30
CA ALA A 234 -1.01 20.09 -5.47
C ALA A 234 -1.71 19.72 -6.79
N GLU A 235 -1.21 20.25 -7.91
CA GLU A 235 -1.81 20.08 -9.25
C GLU A 235 -2.06 18.61 -9.61
N ASN A 236 -1.09 17.73 -9.37
CA ASN A 236 -1.16 16.30 -9.71
C ASN A 236 -1.42 15.39 -8.50
N SER A 237 -1.79 15.97 -7.35
CA SER A 237 -1.99 15.24 -6.09
C SER A 237 -3.07 15.91 -5.26
N LYS A 238 -4.33 15.67 -5.64
CA LYS A 238 -5.49 16.36 -5.09
C LYS A 238 -5.95 15.76 -3.75
N GLY A 239 -6.58 16.62 -2.94
CA GLY A 239 -7.16 16.27 -1.65
C GLY A 239 -6.13 16.12 -0.54
N THR A 240 -6.52 15.34 0.46
CA THR A 240 -5.63 14.87 1.52
C THR A 240 -5.15 13.45 1.27
N ARG A 241 -4.12 13.04 1.98
CA ARG A 241 -3.63 11.67 2.00
C ARG A 241 -3.15 11.28 3.38
N VAL A 242 -3.37 10.04 3.74
CA VAL A 242 -2.93 9.46 5.00
C VAL A 242 -1.57 8.78 4.83
N PHE A 243 -0.64 9.11 5.72
CA PHE A 243 0.69 8.52 5.77
C PHE A 243 0.93 7.82 7.11
N ALA A 244 1.43 6.59 7.05
CA ALA A 244 1.91 5.85 8.20
C ALA A 244 3.41 6.12 8.38
N VAL A 245 3.81 6.74 9.48
CA VAL A 245 5.22 7.06 9.77
C VAL A 245 5.72 6.19 10.92
N SER A 246 6.84 5.51 10.70
CA SER A 246 7.44 4.59 11.67
C SER A 246 8.97 4.54 11.58
N GLY A 247 9.59 3.61 12.29
CA GLY A 247 11.04 3.48 12.37
C GLY A 247 11.64 4.35 13.48
N HIS A 248 12.74 5.01 13.21
CA HIS A 248 13.50 5.76 14.21
C HIS A 248 13.03 7.21 14.39
N VAL A 249 11.72 7.40 14.58
CA VAL A 249 11.09 8.70 14.86
C VAL A 249 10.66 8.81 16.33
N LYS A 250 10.44 10.03 16.82
CA LYS A 250 9.97 10.28 18.19
C LYS A 250 8.53 9.85 18.39
N ASN A 251 7.66 10.18 17.43
CA ASN A 251 6.22 9.93 17.51
C ASN A 251 5.77 9.13 16.27
N PRO A 252 5.90 7.78 16.26
CA PRO A 252 5.34 6.99 15.19
C PRO A 252 3.81 7.08 15.20
N GLY A 253 3.19 7.16 14.01
CA GLY A 253 1.74 7.34 13.93
C GLY A 253 1.22 7.39 12.50
N VAL A 254 -0.08 7.66 12.40
CA VAL A 254 -0.76 7.90 11.13
C VAL A 254 -1.17 9.37 11.07
N PHE A 255 -0.79 10.03 10.01
CA PHE A 255 -0.97 11.47 9.82
C PHE A 255 -1.67 11.74 8.49
N GLU A 256 -2.79 12.43 8.55
CA GLU A 256 -3.45 12.94 7.36
C GLU A 256 -2.90 14.34 7.05
N VAL A 257 -2.42 14.51 5.83
CA VAL A 257 -1.78 15.76 5.38
C VAL A 257 -2.34 16.18 4.02
N GLU A 258 -2.18 17.45 3.69
CA GLU A 258 -2.50 17.98 2.37
C GLU A 258 -1.56 17.40 1.32
N PHE A 259 -2.12 16.70 0.33
CA PHE A 259 -1.36 15.87 -0.59
C PHE A 259 -0.60 16.75 -1.61
N GLY A 260 0.71 16.53 -1.71
CA GLY A 260 1.59 17.26 -2.60
C GLY A 260 2.04 18.65 -2.11
N VAL A 261 1.52 19.14 -0.97
CA VAL A 261 1.94 20.40 -0.34
C VAL A 261 2.88 20.14 0.82
N THR A 262 2.55 19.21 1.70
CA THR A 262 3.40 18.78 2.82
C THR A 262 4.66 18.09 2.28
N THR A 263 5.83 18.38 2.87
CA THR A 263 7.12 17.75 2.49
C THR A 263 7.46 16.55 3.37
N PHE A 264 8.45 15.75 2.97
CA PHE A 264 9.01 14.71 3.86
C PHE A 264 9.61 15.32 5.12
N ARG A 265 10.22 16.52 5.03
CA ARG A 265 10.73 17.25 6.20
C ARG A 265 9.61 17.58 7.17
N ASP A 266 8.51 18.11 6.68
CA ASP A 266 7.38 18.44 7.54
C ASP A 266 6.87 17.20 8.30
N ILE A 267 6.56 16.12 7.59
CA ILE A 267 5.94 14.94 8.22
C ILE A 267 6.91 14.17 9.14
N ILE A 268 8.21 14.14 8.83
CA ILE A 268 9.22 13.45 9.65
C ILE A 268 9.66 14.31 10.84
N MET A 269 9.90 15.61 10.64
CA MET A 269 10.60 16.45 11.61
C MET A 269 9.69 17.34 12.47
N ALA A 270 8.49 17.72 11.98
CA ALA A 270 7.65 18.64 12.73
C ALA A 270 7.02 17.98 13.97
N PRO A 271 6.98 18.70 15.13
CA PRO A 271 6.43 18.16 16.38
C PRO A 271 4.96 17.73 16.31
N VAL A 272 4.17 18.34 15.42
CA VAL A 272 2.76 18.01 15.20
C VAL A 272 2.58 16.65 14.46
N TYR A 273 3.64 16.15 13.85
CA TYR A 273 3.69 14.86 13.17
C TYR A 273 4.68 13.92 13.89
N ALA A 274 5.63 13.34 13.16
CA ALA A 274 6.55 12.35 13.73
C ALA A 274 7.63 12.94 14.69
N GLY A 275 7.76 14.25 14.78
CA GLY A 275 8.52 14.93 15.84
C GLY A 275 10.04 14.85 15.74
N GLY A 276 10.57 14.38 14.62
CA GLY A 276 12.01 14.24 14.37
C GLY A 276 12.57 12.86 14.75
N ILE A 277 13.89 12.72 14.59
CA ILE A 277 14.59 11.47 14.79
C ILE A 277 14.72 11.16 16.30
N ARG A 278 14.47 9.92 16.67
CA ARG A 278 14.56 9.46 18.07
C ARG A 278 15.98 9.60 18.60
N GLY A 279 16.13 10.16 19.80
CA GLY A 279 17.43 10.34 20.46
C GLY A 279 18.33 11.42 19.80
N ASP A 280 17.70 12.31 19.01
CA ASP A 280 18.37 13.41 18.31
C ASP A 280 19.54 12.96 17.41
N ARG A 281 19.46 11.73 16.89
CA ARG A 281 20.41 11.14 15.96
C ARG A 281 20.23 11.71 14.56
N LYS A 282 21.21 11.46 13.70
CA LYS A 282 21.14 11.87 12.29
C LYS A 282 20.29 10.92 11.47
N LEU A 283 19.57 11.47 10.51
CA LEU A 283 18.90 10.68 9.49
C LEU A 283 19.95 10.00 8.61
N LYS A 284 19.80 8.70 8.34
CA LYS A 284 20.63 7.95 7.40
C LYS A 284 19.90 7.71 6.08
N ALA A 285 18.68 7.22 6.16
CA ALA A 285 17.80 6.96 5.03
C ALA A 285 16.34 6.91 5.47
N PHE A 286 15.42 6.96 4.53
CA PHE A 286 14.01 6.65 4.77
C PHE A 286 13.38 5.98 3.56
N ILE A 287 12.43 5.12 3.83
CA ILE A 287 11.58 4.50 2.81
C ILE A 287 10.38 5.40 2.61
N PRO A 288 10.08 5.92 1.41
CA PRO A 288 9.03 6.93 1.21
C PRO A 288 7.63 6.40 1.00
N GLY A 289 7.48 5.09 0.66
CA GLY A 289 6.21 4.57 0.17
C GLY A 289 5.91 3.11 0.49
N GLY A 290 6.47 2.57 1.57
CA GLY A 290 6.42 1.15 1.91
C GLY A 290 7.66 0.40 1.46
N ALA A 291 7.86 -0.81 1.96
CA ALA A 291 9.07 -1.61 1.76
C ALA A 291 9.43 -1.87 0.29
N SER A 292 8.47 -1.76 -0.61
CA SER A 292 8.64 -1.90 -2.07
C SER A 292 9.24 -0.68 -2.76
N ALA A 293 9.39 0.47 -2.05
CA ALA A 293 9.91 1.70 -2.65
C ALA A 293 11.44 1.80 -2.53
N PRO A 294 12.15 2.27 -3.57
CA PRO A 294 13.54 2.71 -3.44
C PRO A 294 13.71 3.76 -2.34
N TRP A 295 14.85 3.71 -1.64
CA TRP A 295 15.09 4.53 -0.46
C TRP A 295 15.50 5.96 -0.81
N LEU A 296 15.15 6.91 0.06
CA LEU A 296 15.53 8.31 -0.01
C LEU A 296 16.43 8.70 1.17
N TYR A 297 17.04 9.88 1.06
CA TYR A 297 18.10 10.34 1.96
C TYR A 297 17.86 11.78 2.39
N GLU A 298 18.75 12.33 3.24
CA GLU A 298 18.62 13.66 3.84
C GLU A 298 18.39 14.77 2.80
N GLU A 299 19.07 14.72 1.66
CA GLU A 299 18.93 15.66 0.56
C GLU A 299 17.52 15.70 -0.07
N HIS A 300 16.70 14.68 0.18
CA HIS A 300 15.34 14.59 -0.35
C HIS A 300 14.24 15.05 0.64
N LEU A 301 14.62 15.47 1.86
CA LEU A 301 13.64 15.85 2.89
C LEU A 301 12.71 16.99 2.46
N ASP A 302 13.19 17.94 1.67
CA ASP A 302 12.39 19.08 1.23
C ASP A 302 11.50 18.78 0.00
N THR A 303 11.48 17.52 -0.45
CA THR A 303 10.61 17.07 -1.53
C THR A 303 9.16 17.03 -1.04
N PRO A 304 8.21 17.64 -1.77
CA PRO A 304 6.79 17.51 -1.46
C PRO A 304 6.30 16.08 -1.63
N LEU A 305 5.32 15.69 -0.83
CA LEU A 305 4.65 14.40 -0.90
C LEU A 305 3.70 14.37 -2.11
N GLU A 306 4.26 14.57 -3.30
CA GLU A 306 3.58 14.57 -4.60
C GLU A 306 4.06 13.40 -5.46
N ALA A 307 3.13 12.61 -5.99
CA ALA A 307 3.46 11.38 -6.71
C ALA A 307 4.37 11.61 -7.91
N GLY A 308 4.11 12.65 -8.71
CA GLY A 308 4.90 12.98 -9.90
C GLY A 308 6.30 13.52 -9.58
N VAL A 309 6.45 14.26 -8.49
CA VAL A 309 7.75 14.78 -8.03
C VAL A 309 8.60 13.65 -7.47
N VAL A 310 8.02 12.81 -6.62
CA VAL A 310 8.73 11.66 -6.02
C VAL A 310 9.14 10.64 -7.08
N ALA A 311 8.31 10.43 -8.11
CA ALA A 311 8.67 9.56 -9.24
C ALA A 311 9.92 10.03 -10.00
N LYS A 312 10.15 11.34 -10.13
CA LYS A 312 11.35 11.90 -10.75
C LYS A 312 12.64 11.64 -9.94
N LEU A 313 12.51 11.35 -8.64
CA LEU A 313 13.62 10.92 -7.80
C LEU A 313 13.95 9.42 -7.94
N GLY A 314 13.25 8.71 -8.82
CA GLY A 314 13.46 7.28 -9.02
C GLY A 314 12.79 6.40 -7.96
N THR A 315 11.75 6.89 -7.28
CA THR A 315 11.02 6.15 -6.25
C THR A 315 9.51 6.43 -6.29
N MET A 316 8.74 6.03 -5.29
CA MET A 316 7.29 6.21 -5.25
C MET A 316 6.78 6.50 -3.84
N LEU A 317 5.63 7.17 -3.74
CA LEU A 317 4.87 7.29 -2.48
C LEU A 317 4.11 6.00 -2.12
N GLY A 318 3.99 5.08 -3.04
CA GLY A 318 3.45 3.73 -2.83
C GLY A 318 2.18 3.72 -1.99
N SER A 319 2.18 2.93 -0.92
CA SER A 319 1.07 2.79 0.03
C SER A 319 0.96 3.93 1.07
N GLY A 320 1.89 4.91 1.04
CA GLY A 320 1.92 6.00 2.02
C GLY A 320 2.60 5.63 3.34
N ALA A 321 3.49 4.66 3.34
CA ALA A 321 4.27 4.30 4.53
C ALA A 321 5.67 4.92 4.47
N ILE A 322 6.02 5.71 5.47
CA ILE A 322 7.35 6.31 5.63
C ILE A 322 8.06 5.58 6.78
N VAL A 323 9.18 4.90 6.46
CA VAL A 323 9.98 4.20 7.49
C VAL A 323 11.34 4.87 7.60
N VAL A 324 11.60 5.46 8.75
CA VAL A 324 12.79 6.28 9.00
C VAL A 324 13.90 5.47 9.63
N MET A 325 15.12 5.58 9.11
CA MET A 325 16.34 4.91 9.56
C MET A 325 17.38 5.95 9.98
N ASP A 326 17.85 5.87 11.22
CA ASP A 326 18.92 6.74 11.74
C ASP A 326 20.32 6.18 11.43
N GLU A 327 21.35 6.94 11.81
CA GLU A 327 22.76 6.65 11.59
C GLU A 327 23.23 5.30 12.17
N THR A 328 22.48 4.69 13.12
CA THR A 328 22.82 3.39 13.70
C THR A 328 22.32 2.21 12.88
N THR A 329 21.55 2.46 11.82
CA THR A 329 21.01 1.39 10.98
C THR A 329 22.09 0.77 10.11
N ASP A 330 22.23 -0.54 10.21
CA ASP A 330 23.03 -1.36 9.31
C ASP A 330 22.24 -1.60 8.01
N MET A 331 22.72 -1.07 6.89
CA MET A 331 21.97 -1.06 5.63
C MET A 331 21.91 -2.46 4.99
N VAL A 332 22.90 -3.32 5.25
CA VAL A 332 22.89 -4.71 4.76
C VAL A 332 21.80 -5.52 5.48
N LYS A 333 21.67 -5.33 6.81
CA LYS A 333 20.60 -5.96 7.59
C LYS A 333 19.23 -5.45 7.21
N ALA A 334 19.12 -4.15 6.94
CA ALA A 334 17.86 -3.54 6.48
C ALA A 334 17.46 -4.11 5.12
N ALA A 335 18.37 -4.20 4.16
CA ALA A 335 18.13 -4.80 2.85
C ALA A 335 17.71 -6.28 2.97
N LEU A 336 18.43 -7.08 3.81
CA LEU A 336 18.05 -8.47 4.04
C LEU A 336 16.64 -8.59 4.64
N ARG A 337 16.26 -7.69 5.55
CA ARG A 337 14.92 -7.73 6.16
C ARG A 337 13.82 -7.55 5.12
N VAL A 338 14.00 -6.61 4.19
CA VAL A 338 13.07 -6.35 3.09
C VAL A 338 13.03 -7.55 2.12
N VAL A 339 14.18 -8.02 1.67
CA VAL A 339 14.26 -9.16 0.73
C VAL A 339 13.64 -10.43 1.32
N ARG A 340 13.93 -10.72 2.59
CA ARG A 340 13.35 -11.88 3.29
C ARG A 340 11.84 -11.87 3.30
N PHE A 341 11.24 -10.70 3.46
CA PHE A 341 9.79 -10.54 3.35
C PHE A 341 9.31 -10.92 1.95
N PHE A 342 9.87 -10.32 0.89
CA PHE A 342 9.44 -10.60 -0.48
C PHE A 342 9.72 -12.04 -0.94
N ALA A 343 10.82 -12.64 -0.48
CA ALA A 343 11.13 -14.05 -0.77
C ALA A 343 10.07 -14.99 -0.18
N ARG A 344 9.58 -14.72 1.04
CA ARG A 344 8.53 -15.51 1.71
C ARG A 344 7.15 -15.28 1.11
N GLU A 345 6.87 -14.05 0.66
CA GLU A 345 5.57 -13.64 0.12
C GLU A 345 5.44 -13.86 -1.39
N SER A 346 6.50 -14.27 -2.07
CA SER A 346 6.41 -14.66 -3.48
C SER A 346 5.42 -15.80 -3.66
N CYS A 347 4.42 -15.61 -4.52
CA CYS A 347 3.43 -16.67 -4.81
C CYS A 347 4.01 -17.86 -5.58
N GLY A 348 5.24 -17.72 -6.10
CA GLY A 348 5.95 -18.77 -6.85
C GLY A 348 5.48 -18.97 -8.30
N LYS A 349 4.58 -18.15 -8.83
CA LYS A 349 4.01 -18.33 -10.17
C LYS A 349 5.03 -18.12 -11.30
N CYS A 350 5.87 -17.09 -11.21
CA CYS A 350 6.87 -16.80 -12.23
C CYS A 350 8.30 -17.02 -11.73
N THR A 351 9.13 -17.65 -12.56
CA THR A 351 10.49 -18.09 -12.20
C THR A 351 11.40 -16.95 -11.74
N PRO A 352 11.48 -15.77 -12.41
CA PRO A 352 12.41 -14.73 -11.99
C PRO A 352 12.14 -14.26 -10.56
N CYS A 353 10.89 -14.08 -10.16
CA CYS A 353 10.52 -13.71 -8.80
C CYS A 353 10.79 -14.86 -7.82
N ARG A 354 10.28 -16.07 -8.08
CA ARG A 354 10.39 -17.22 -7.18
C ARG A 354 11.84 -17.55 -6.83
N GLU A 355 12.69 -17.68 -7.85
CA GLU A 355 14.09 -18.05 -7.66
C GLU A 355 14.96 -16.86 -7.27
N GLY A 356 14.78 -15.73 -7.95
CA GLY A 356 15.63 -14.56 -7.75
C GLY A 356 15.49 -13.96 -6.36
N THR A 357 14.28 -13.85 -5.79
CA THR A 357 14.11 -13.35 -4.41
C THR A 357 14.76 -14.27 -3.38
N SER A 358 14.68 -15.59 -3.59
CA SER A 358 15.38 -16.58 -2.76
C SER A 358 16.90 -16.46 -2.88
N TRP A 359 17.42 -16.17 -4.06
CA TRP A 359 18.85 -15.96 -4.27
C TRP A 359 19.34 -14.68 -3.60
N LEU A 360 18.61 -13.58 -3.74
CA LEU A 360 18.91 -12.32 -3.03
C LEU A 360 18.99 -12.53 -1.51
N GLU A 361 18.00 -13.25 -0.93
CA GLU A 361 17.99 -13.57 0.51
C GLU A 361 19.24 -14.36 0.90
N LYS A 362 19.58 -15.41 0.15
CA LYS A 362 20.72 -16.29 0.45
C LYS A 362 22.06 -15.57 0.32
N ILE A 363 22.22 -14.70 -0.69
CA ILE A 363 23.45 -13.92 -0.87
C ILE A 363 23.62 -12.91 0.26
N LEU A 364 22.58 -12.14 0.58
CA LEU A 364 22.62 -11.18 1.71
C LEU A 364 22.85 -11.87 3.05
N GLN A 365 22.23 -13.02 3.28
CA GLN A 365 22.46 -13.81 4.49
C GLN A 365 23.91 -14.29 4.56
N ARG A 366 24.46 -14.82 3.47
CA ARG A 366 25.86 -15.25 3.38
C ARG A 366 26.84 -14.11 3.68
N ILE A 367 26.57 -12.91 3.16
CA ILE A 367 27.34 -11.69 3.43
C ILE A 367 27.34 -11.39 4.93
N LEU A 368 26.18 -11.37 5.57
CA LEU A 368 26.04 -11.06 7.00
C LEU A 368 26.61 -12.13 7.91
N ASP A 369 26.66 -13.40 7.48
CA ASP A 369 27.24 -14.51 8.24
C ASP A 369 28.78 -14.55 8.14
N GLY A 370 29.39 -13.61 7.39
CA GLY A 370 30.84 -13.51 7.24
C GLY A 370 31.43 -14.40 6.14
N TYR A 371 30.57 -15.00 5.30
CA TYR A 371 30.97 -15.82 4.15
C TYR A 371 30.82 -15.09 2.81
N GLY A 372 30.69 -13.74 2.85
CA GLY A 372 30.56 -12.90 1.67
C GLY A 372 31.80 -12.96 0.77
N ARG A 373 31.58 -13.13 -0.52
CA ARG A 373 32.62 -13.16 -1.54
C ARG A 373 32.78 -11.77 -2.15
N PRO A 374 33.95 -11.41 -2.68
CA PRO A 374 34.17 -10.09 -3.31
C PRO A 374 33.16 -9.76 -4.42
N GLU A 375 32.72 -10.77 -5.17
CA GLU A 375 31.77 -10.63 -6.26
C GLU A 375 30.30 -10.51 -5.82
N ASP A 376 29.96 -10.82 -4.57
CA ASP A 376 28.58 -10.94 -4.09
C ASP A 376 27.78 -9.64 -4.19
N VAL A 377 28.42 -8.49 -4.01
CA VAL A 377 27.74 -7.19 -4.14
C VAL A 377 27.30 -6.95 -5.59
N ASN A 378 28.15 -7.24 -6.55
CA ASN A 378 27.80 -7.14 -7.97
C ASN A 378 26.78 -8.22 -8.36
N LEU A 379 26.92 -9.43 -7.83
CA LEU A 379 25.97 -10.53 -8.06
C LEU A 379 24.56 -10.17 -7.56
N LEU A 380 24.42 -9.46 -6.44
CA LEU A 380 23.11 -8.94 -5.99
C LEU A 380 22.49 -8.03 -7.02
N LEU A 381 23.27 -7.11 -7.63
CA LEU A 381 22.78 -6.22 -8.67
C LEU A 381 22.40 -6.98 -9.96
N ASP A 382 23.20 -7.98 -10.36
CA ASP A 382 22.91 -8.85 -11.50
C ASP A 382 21.60 -9.63 -11.30
N VAL A 383 21.39 -10.17 -10.10
CA VAL A 383 20.13 -10.86 -9.77
C VAL A 383 18.95 -9.90 -9.79
N CYS A 384 19.12 -8.67 -9.25
CA CYS A 384 18.09 -7.64 -9.32
C CYS A 384 17.72 -7.34 -10.78
N ASP A 385 18.69 -7.14 -11.66
CA ASP A 385 18.47 -6.84 -13.07
C ASP A 385 17.78 -8.00 -13.83
N ASN A 386 18.08 -9.24 -13.47
CA ASN A 386 17.40 -10.42 -14.04
C ASN A 386 15.94 -10.57 -13.56
N ILE A 387 15.59 -10.08 -12.38
CA ILE A 387 14.20 -10.07 -11.91
C ILE A 387 13.44 -8.88 -12.51
N SER A 388 14.09 -7.73 -12.67
CA SER A 388 13.49 -6.48 -13.11
C SER A 388 14.54 -5.62 -13.81
N VAL A 389 14.49 -5.61 -15.14
CA VAL A 389 15.49 -4.94 -16.00
C VAL A 389 15.47 -3.42 -15.76
N GLY A 390 16.65 -2.86 -15.58
CA GLY A 390 16.82 -1.45 -15.27
C GLY A 390 16.49 -1.14 -13.81
N MET A 391 17.53 -0.99 -13.01
CA MET A 391 17.42 -0.70 -11.57
C MET A 391 16.87 0.68 -11.24
N ASN A 392 16.51 1.47 -12.25
CA ASN A 392 15.86 2.77 -12.10
C ASN A 392 14.34 2.63 -12.01
N TRP A 393 13.71 3.49 -11.23
CA TRP A 393 12.25 3.53 -11.15
C TRP A 393 11.62 4.36 -12.31
N PRO A 394 10.53 3.93 -12.96
CA PRO A 394 9.91 2.62 -12.85
C PRO A 394 10.72 1.54 -13.59
N PRO A 395 11.01 0.41 -12.95
CA PRO A 395 11.73 -0.68 -13.60
C PRO A 395 10.86 -1.37 -14.66
N MET A 396 11.49 -1.98 -15.65
CA MET A 396 10.77 -2.77 -16.65
C MET A 396 10.17 -4.02 -16.00
N GLN A 397 8.88 -4.24 -16.21
CA GLN A 397 8.20 -5.40 -15.67
C GLN A 397 8.53 -6.66 -16.47
N THR A 398 9.25 -7.59 -15.85
CA THR A 398 9.60 -8.92 -16.40
C THR A 398 8.85 -10.05 -15.70
N THR A 399 8.17 -9.74 -14.59
CA THR A 399 7.36 -10.65 -13.78
C THR A 399 5.87 -10.42 -14.02
N ILE A 400 5.03 -11.40 -13.68
CA ILE A 400 3.57 -11.33 -13.90
C ILE A 400 2.93 -10.17 -13.11
N CYS A 401 3.46 -9.86 -11.94
CA CYS A 401 2.99 -8.78 -11.07
C CYS A 401 4.15 -7.92 -10.56
N PRO A 402 3.90 -6.76 -9.95
CA PRO A 402 4.93 -5.87 -9.44
C PRO A 402 5.80 -6.40 -8.29
N LEU A 403 5.49 -7.56 -7.68
CA LEU A 403 6.26 -8.08 -6.54
C LEU A 403 7.74 -8.27 -6.88
N GLY A 404 8.08 -8.72 -8.10
CA GLY A 404 9.48 -8.86 -8.52
C GLY A 404 10.24 -7.54 -8.43
N GLN A 405 9.70 -6.48 -9.02
CA GLN A 405 10.30 -5.14 -8.95
C GLN A 405 10.38 -4.63 -7.50
N SER A 406 9.32 -4.86 -6.72
CA SER A 406 9.23 -4.47 -5.31
C SER A 406 10.33 -5.11 -4.46
N ALA A 407 10.79 -6.31 -4.82
CA ALA A 407 11.87 -6.99 -4.12
C ALA A 407 13.26 -6.46 -4.51
N THR A 408 13.44 -5.97 -5.72
CA THR A 408 14.75 -5.59 -6.27
C THR A 408 15.12 -4.13 -6.03
N THR A 409 14.16 -3.22 -6.21
CA THR A 409 14.45 -1.77 -6.16
C THR A 409 14.95 -1.26 -4.81
N PRO A 410 14.47 -1.75 -3.63
CA PRO A 410 15.05 -1.37 -2.35
C PRO A 410 16.51 -1.82 -2.19
N VAL A 411 16.81 -3.05 -2.62
CA VAL A 411 18.17 -3.61 -2.54
C VAL A 411 19.13 -2.83 -3.43
N ALA A 412 18.74 -2.60 -4.68
CA ALA A 412 19.56 -1.85 -5.63
C ALA A 412 19.82 -0.42 -5.11
N SER A 413 18.79 0.29 -4.63
CA SER A 413 18.96 1.63 -4.07
C SER A 413 19.87 1.66 -2.83
N ALA A 414 19.77 0.66 -1.96
CA ALA A 414 20.65 0.52 -0.80
C ALA A 414 22.10 0.30 -1.21
N ILE A 415 22.36 -0.62 -2.13
CA ILE A 415 23.73 -0.91 -2.61
C ILE A 415 24.33 0.31 -3.33
N MET A 416 23.56 0.97 -4.21
CA MET A 416 24.04 2.14 -4.95
C MET A 416 24.47 3.29 -4.03
N ARG A 417 23.83 3.46 -2.88
CA ARG A 417 24.14 4.54 -1.92
C ARG A 417 25.14 4.15 -0.85
N PHE A 418 25.10 2.91 -0.38
CA PHE A 418 25.88 2.43 0.76
C PHE A 418 26.81 1.27 0.37
N LYS A 419 27.36 1.31 -0.84
CA LYS A 419 28.21 0.25 -1.39
C LYS A 419 29.33 -0.14 -0.42
N ASP A 420 29.98 0.85 0.19
CA ASP A 420 31.08 0.65 1.13
C ASP A 420 30.65 -0.18 2.37
N GLU A 421 29.39 -0.01 2.85
CA GLU A 421 28.87 -0.83 3.95
C GLU A 421 28.69 -2.29 3.51
N PHE A 422 28.25 -2.55 2.28
CA PHE A 422 28.15 -3.89 1.74
C PHE A 422 29.53 -4.51 1.51
N GLU A 423 30.47 -3.74 0.97
CA GLU A 423 31.85 -4.19 0.73
C GLU A 423 32.61 -4.46 2.02
N ALA A 424 32.29 -3.78 3.12
CA ALA A 424 32.88 -4.05 4.43
C ALA A 424 32.55 -5.45 4.98
N TYR A 425 31.48 -6.07 4.52
CA TYR A 425 31.09 -7.44 4.88
C TYR A 425 31.69 -8.49 3.94
N VAL A 426 32.21 -8.09 2.77
CA VAL A 426 32.81 -8.99 1.80
C VAL A 426 34.32 -8.77 1.75
N GLY A 427 35.09 -9.81 1.74
CA GLY A 427 36.53 -9.70 1.59
C GLY A 427 37.34 -10.31 2.72
N GLY A 428 37.85 -11.41 2.44
CA GLY A 428 38.85 -12.25 3.05
C GLY A 428 38.88 -13.56 2.29
N PRO A 429 40.01 -14.23 2.18
CA PRO A 429 40.07 -15.55 1.56
C PRO A 429 39.14 -16.48 2.34
N VAL A 430 38.14 -17.03 1.63
CA VAL A 430 37.36 -18.16 2.16
C VAL A 430 38.32 -19.36 2.17
N GLU A 431 38.77 -19.77 3.34
CA GLU A 431 39.51 -21.01 3.47
C GLU A 431 38.54 -22.18 3.31
N ILE A 432 38.63 -22.86 2.20
CA ILE A 432 37.88 -24.10 1.96
C ILE A 432 38.74 -25.24 2.53
N THR A 433 38.36 -25.74 3.70
CA THR A 433 38.92 -26.99 4.23
C THR A 433 38.09 -28.16 3.69
N VAL A 434 38.74 -29.02 2.92
CA VAL A 434 38.11 -30.28 2.47
C VAL A 434 38.37 -31.33 3.55
N ASP A 435 37.31 -31.81 4.19
CA ASP A 435 37.41 -32.95 5.09
C ASP A 435 37.85 -34.19 4.29
N VAL A 436 38.74 -35.02 4.88
CA VAL A 436 39.28 -36.26 4.31
C VAL A 436 38.18 -37.27 3.91
N LYS A 437 36.93 -37.02 4.24
CA LYS A 437 35.75 -37.80 3.86
C LYS A 437 34.98 -37.22 2.66
N GLY A 438 35.48 -36.21 1.96
CA GLY A 438 34.89 -35.65 0.74
C GLY A 438 33.78 -34.63 0.94
N ALA A 439 33.54 -34.12 2.15
CA ALA A 439 32.65 -33.01 2.38
C ALA A 439 33.45 -31.68 2.42
N ALA A 440 33.05 -30.72 1.61
CA ALA A 440 33.64 -29.38 1.66
C ALA A 440 33.07 -28.59 2.84
N PHE A 441 33.94 -28.16 3.76
CA PHE A 441 33.57 -27.25 4.85
C PHE A 441 34.06 -25.84 4.50
N VAL A 442 33.14 -24.87 4.51
CA VAL A 442 33.51 -23.46 4.43
C VAL A 442 33.58 -22.92 5.84
N GLY A 443 34.79 -22.69 6.33
CA GLY A 443 35.02 -22.09 7.65
C GLY A 443 34.73 -20.59 7.66
N PRO A 444 34.40 -19.99 8.83
CA PRO A 444 34.21 -18.54 8.94
C PRO A 444 35.52 -17.81 8.65
N ALA A 445 35.43 -16.75 7.83
CA ALA A 445 36.53 -15.82 7.70
C ALA A 445 36.84 -15.19 9.07
N GLU A 446 38.11 -15.16 9.48
CA GLU A 446 38.49 -14.49 10.71
C GLU A 446 38.00 -13.03 10.68
N LYS A 447 37.22 -12.65 11.71
CA LYS A 447 36.80 -11.25 11.89
C LYS A 447 38.06 -10.41 12.03
N ARG A 448 38.30 -9.50 11.11
CA ARG A 448 39.28 -8.44 11.28
C ARG A 448 38.85 -7.62 12.50
N THR A 449 39.53 -7.83 13.63
CA THR A 449 39.53 -6.88 14.74
C THR A 449 40.46 -5.75 14.34
N GLY A 450 39.90 -4.60 14.05
CA GLY A 450 40.53 -3.32 13.88
C GLY A 450 39.66 -2.26 14.51
#